data_879e7d547cf20bddc4c303d970395454
#
_entry.id   879e7d547cf20bddc4c303d970395454
#
_cell.length_a   1.000
_cell.length_b   1.000
_cell.length_c   1.000
_cell.angle_alpha   90.00
_cell.angle_beta   90.00
_cell.angle_gamma   90.00
#
_symmetry.space_group_name_H-M   'P 1'
#
loop_
_entity.id
_entity.type
_entity.pdbx_description
1 polymer ?
#
loop_
_entity_poly.entity_id
_entity_poly.type
_entity_poly.pdbx_seq_one_letter_code
_entity_poly.pdbx_strand_id
1 'polypeptide(L)'
;YAFRGANIENILNFEKDFPDLKVIKLEQNYRSTKNIVEAANSLIARNKGQLKKSVWTANGEGNRIELIKSVSDNEEGRFVASAIFEQKTQNGYENKDFAVLYRTNSQSRAIEEALRKSGIPYKIYGGLSFYQRKEIKDLMAYLRFAINTNDEQSFRRIINLPKRGIGATSVEKMVVAAFEHDIPLWEVLTNIDSFLPGRVANAVRDFVTLVKSFQIYVSSKDAYEAANHIAKTSGLLKELYDDKTVEGLNRYENVQELLNAMKEFVETPEVEDKSLAAFLQEVALLTDQDNDDPTDNDFVSLKTIHASKGLEFKNV
;
A
#
# COMPACT_ATOMS: atom_id res chain seq x y z
N TYR A 1 -0.17 1.95 21.18
CA TYR A 1 -1.49 2.59 20.99
C TYR A 1 -1.54 4.07 21.42
N ALA A 2 -0.41 4.67 21.74
CA ALA A 2 -0.33 6.10 22.08
C ALA A 2 -0.93 7.00 20.98
N PHE A 3 -0.73 6.63 19.71
CA PHE A 3 -1.33 7.32 18.55
C PHE A 3 -2.88 7.33 18.54
N ARG A 4 -3.53 6.48 19.37
CA ARG A 4 -4.98 6.48 19.60
C ARG A 4 -5.38 7.13 20.92
N GLY A 5 -4.50 7.92 21.53
CA GLY A 5 -4.74 8.58 22.80
C GLY A 5 -4.59 7.69 24.05
N ALA A 6 -4.08 6.47 23.90
CA ALA A 6 -3.80 5.61 25.06
C ALA A 6 -2.55 6.12 25.79
N ASN A 7 -2.68 6.36 27.11
CA ASN A 7 -1.57 6.74 27.97
C ASN A 7 -1.27 5.62 28.97
N ILE A 8 -0.05 5.09 28.92
CA ILE A 8 0.40 4.03 29.85
C ILE A 8 0.46 4.55 31.29
N GLU A 9 0.63 5.84 31.50
CA GLU A 9 0.68 6.46 32.84
C GLU A 9 -0.62 6.23 33.61
N ASN A 10 -1.76 6.11 32.95
CA ASN A 10 -3.02 5.78 33.59
C ASN A 10 -2.96 4.43 34.34
N ILE A 11 -2.22 3.46 33.80
CA ILE A 11 -2.00 2.17 34.46
C ILE A 11 -0.89 2.26 35.50
N LEU A 12 0.21 2.95 35.21
CA LEU A 12 1.36 3.08 36.10
C LEU A 12 1.06 3.90 37.35
N ASN A 13 0.17 4.90 37.24
CA ASN A 13 -0.22 5.76 38.36
C ASN A 13 -1.42 5.19 39.14
N PHE A 14 -2.08 4.15 38.64
CA PHE A 14 -3.27 3.59 39.28
C PHE A 14 -3.02 3.13 40.74
N GLU A 15 -1.82 2.61 41.04
CA GLU A 15 -1.40 2.23 42.38
C GLU A 15 -1.25 3.43 43.33
N LYS A 16 -0.95 4.64 42.78
CA LYS A 16 -0.88 5.87 43.56
C LYS A 16 -2.26 6.41 43.92
N ASP A 17 -3.21 6.24 42.99
CA ASP A 17 -4.58 6.71 43.16
C ASP A 17 -5.39 5.78 44.10
N PHE A 18 -4.99 4.50 44.20
CA PHE A 18 -5.62 3.47 45.02
C PHE A 18 -4.61 2.71 45.88
N PRO A 19 -4.24 3.24 47.07
CA PRO A 19 -3.16 2.67 47.90
C PRO A 19 -3.41 1.21 48.39
N ASP A 20 -4.66 0.82 48.49
CA ASP A 20 -5.05 -0.53 48.93
C ASP A 20 -5.15 -1.56 47.77
N LEU A 21 -4.66 -1.20 46.61
CA LEU A 21 -4.71 -2.01 45.38
C LEU A 21 -3.89 -3.30 45.56
N LYS A 22 -4.50 -4.44 45.26
CA LYS A 22 -3.77 -5.69 45.08
C LYS A 22 -3.40 -5.93 43.63
N VAL A 23 -2.10 -5.86 43.31
CA VAL A 23 -1.56 -6.11 41.97
C VAL A 23 -1.34 -7.60 41.78
N ILE A 24 -2.02 -8.21 40.80
CA ILE A 24 -1.80 -9.59 40.38
C ILE A 24 -1.24 -9.59 38.96
N LYS A 25 -0.06 -10.20 38.79
CA LYS A 25 0.61 -10.28 37.50
C LYS A 25 0.28 -11.60 36.81
N LEU A 26 -0.25 -11.53 35.59
CA LEU A 26 -0.41 -12.70 34.73
C LEU A 26 0.89 -12.93 33.98
N GLU A 27 1.67 -13.91 34.39
CA GLU A 27 3.03 -14.14 33.88
C GLU A 27 3.12 -15.41 33.01
N GLN A 28 2.17 -16.34 33.12
CA GLN A 28 2.16 -17.54 32.28
C GLN A 28 1.59 -17.25 30.89
N ASN A 29 2.35 -17.55 29.87
CA ASN A 29 1.95 -17.51 28.47
C ASN A 29 1.61 -18.93 27.99
N TYR A 30 0.45 -19.11 27.41
CA TYR A 30 -0.05 -20.40 26.92
C TYR A 30 0.05 -20.54 25.40
N ARG A 31 0.35 -19.44 24.68
CA ARG A 31 0.34 -19.34 23.23
C ARG A 31 1.67 -19.76 22.61
N SER A 32 2.75 -19.13 23.05
CA SER A 32 4.04 -19.15 22.37
C SER A 32 5.02 -20.15 22.99
N THR A 33 5.99 -20.59 22.20
CA THR A 33 7.12 -21.41 22.64
C THR A 33 8.14 -20.60 23.42
N LYS A 34 9.08 -21.25 24.12
CA LYS A 34 10.09 -20.60 24.97
C LYS A 34 10.92 -19.58 24.23
N ASN A 35 11.43 -19.94 23.04
CA ASN A 35 12.27 -19.03 22.23
C ASN A 35 11.56 -17.69 21.94
N ILE A 36 10.27 -17.73 21.64
CA ILE A 36 9.48 -16.52 21.37
C ILE A 36 9.26 -15.72 22.66
N VAL A 37 8.93 -16.39 23.77
CA VAL A 37 8.68 -15.73 25.07
C VAL A 37 9.96 -15.07 25.58
N GLU A 38 11.11 -15.74 25.48
CA GLU A 38 12.41 -15.19 25.91
C GLU A 38 12.83 -13.99 25.07
N ALA A 39 12.64 -14.04 23.74
CA ALA A 39 12.90 -12.92 22.86
C ALA A 39 12.00 -11.72 23.20
N ALA A 40 10.71 -11.95 23.47
CA ALA A 40 9.77 -10.91 23.87
C ALA A 40 10.15 -10.30 25.22
N ASN A 41 10.57 -11.09 26.22
CA ASN A 41 11.06 -10.60 27.50
C ASN A 41 12.31 -9.74 27.32
N SER A 42 13.27 -10.18 26.49
CA SER A 42 14.50 -9.44 26.20
C SER A 42 14.22 -8.10 25.51
N LEU A 43 13.24 -8.07 24.60
CA LEU A 43 12.83 -6.85 23.91
C LEU A 43 12.17 -5.86 24.87
N ILE A 44 11.18 -6.33 25.66
CA ILE A 44 10.41 -5.44 26.56
C ILE A 44 11.25 -4.93 27.73
N ALA A 45 12.26 -5.67 28.17
CA ALA A 45 13.17 -5.26 29.26
C ALA A 45 13.88 -3.94 28.98
N ARG A 46 14.01 -3.53 27.71
CA ARG A 46 14.61 -2.25 27.29
C ARG A 46 13.69 -1.05 27.53
N ASN A 47 12.41 -1.26 27.77
CA ASN A 47 11.47 -0.18 28.09
C ASN A 47 11.62 0.28 29.52
N LYS A 48 11.81 1.60 29.74
CA LYS A 48 12.01 2.18 31.08
C LYS A 48 10.70 2.37 31.86
N GLY A 49 9.59 2.68 31.18
CA GLY A 49 8.27 2.92 31.79
C GLY A 49 7.37 1.71 31.66
N GLN A 50 7.48 0.74 32.55
CA GLN A 50 6.63 -0.46 32.53
C GLN A 50 6.49 -1.10 33.92
N LEU A 51 5.40 -1.85 34.12
CA LEU A 51 5.28 -2.77 35.25
C LEU A 51 6.17 -3.98 34.97
N LYS A 52 7.24 -4.13 35.75
CA LYS A 52 8.17 -5.27 35.59
C LYS A 52 7.44 -6.59 35.83
N LYS A 53 7.42 -7.46 34.84
CA LYS A 53 7.00 -8.85 34.94
C LYS A 53 7.91 -9.73 34.10
N SER A 54 8.01 -11.00 34.45
CA SER A 54 8.74 -12.00 33.68
C SER A 54 7.74 -13.01 33.14
N VAL A 55 7.50 -12.98 31.84
CA VAL A 55 6.57 -13.92 31.21
C VAL A 55 7.28 -15.24 30.99
N TRP A 56 6.63 -16.34 31.31
CA TRP A 56 7.14 -17.70 31.11
C TRP A 56 6.09 -18.59 30.43
N THR A 57 6.51 -19.71 29.85
CA THR A 57 5.63 -20.69 29.23
C THR A 57 6.02 -22.12 29.61
N ALA A 58 5.01 -23.00 29.71
CA ALA A 58 5.22 -24.44 29.84
C ALA A 58 5.38 -25.16 28.49
N ASN A 59 5.18 -24.45 27.37
CA ASN A 59 5.37 -25.00 26.03
C ASN A 59 6.86 -25.35 25.79
N GLY A 60 7.14 -26.22 24.82
CA GLY A 60 8.49 -26.60 24.42
C GLY A 60 9.32 -25.41 23.91
N GLU A 61 10.60 -25.67 23.59
CA GLU A 61 11.52 -24.65 23.10
C GLU A 61 11.04 -24.01 21.81
N GLY A 62 10.48 -24.81 20.88
CA GLY A 62 10.09 -24.38 19.56
C GLY A 62 11.27 -24.07 18.63
N ASN A 63 10.97 -23.61 17.43
CA ASN A 63 11.99 -23.22 16.46
C ASN A 63 12.69 -21.94 16.89
N ARG A 64 13.92 -21.76 16.46
CA ARG A 64 14.64 -20.48 16.65
C ARG A 64 14.02 -19.41 15.77
N ILE A 65 14.06 -18.18 16.27
CA ILE A 65 13.68 -16.99 15.49
C ILE A 65 14.81 -16.75 14.49
N GLU A 66 14.47 -16.67 13.21
CA GLU A 66 15.43 -16.35 12.15
C GLU A 66 15.38 -14.86 11.84
N LEU A 67 16.56 -14.27 11.65
CA LEU A 67 16.70 -12.90 11.19
C LEU A 67 17.33 -12.92 9.80
N ILE A 68 16.57 -12.45 8.82
CA ILE A 68 17.00 -12.40 7.43
C ILE A 68 17.13 -10.95 7.02
N LYS A 69 18.18 -10.60 6.32
CA LYS A 69 18.44 -9.29 5.80
C LYS A 69 18.42 -9.34 4.28
N SER A 70 17.44 -8.70 3.68
CA SER A 70 17.29 -8.54 2.24
C SER A 70 17.89 -7.23 1.75
N VAL A 71 18.28 -7.18 0.48
CA VAL A 71 18.85 -5.99 -0.16
C VAL A 71 17.76 -5.08 -0.70
N SER A 72 16.60 -5.66 -1.06
CA SER A 72 15.43 -4.91 -1.56
C SER A 72 14.12 -5.48 -1.05
N ASP A 73 13.03 -4.70 -1.18
CA ASP A 73 11.68 -5.12 -0.82
C ASP A 73 11.20 -6.32 -1.65
N ASN A 74 11.58 -6.37 -2.93
CA ASN A 74 11.25 -7.49 -3.81
C ASN A 74 11.98 -8.77 -3.41
N GLU A 75 13.22 -8.68 -2.93
CA GLU A 75 13.95 -9.83 -2.38
C GLU A 75 13.29 -10.32 -1.09
N GLU A 76 12.89 -9.41 -0.19
CA GLU A 76 12.14 -9.75 1.02
C GLU A 76 10.84 -10.48 0.68
N GLY A 77 10.05 -9.94 -0.26
CA GLY A 77 8.80 -10.56 -0.70
C GLY A 77 9.01 -11.96 -1.28
N ARG A 78 10.02 -12.13 -2.15
CA ARG A 78 10.38 -13.46 -2.72
C ARG A 78 10.80 -14.44 -1.65
N PHE A 79 11.60 -13.99 -0.68
CA PHE A 79 12.03 -14.85 0.43
C PHE A 79 10.82 -15.31 1.25
N VAL A 80 9.91 -14.41 1.61
CA VAL A 80 8.68 -14.74 2.35
C VAL A 80 7.83 -15.76 1.59
N ALA A 81 7.59 -15.53 0.30
CA ALA A 81 6.81 -16.46 -0.53
C ALA A 81 7.47 -17.85 -0.63
N SER A 82 8.80 -17.90 -0.82
CA SER A 82 9.57 -19.15 -0.86
C SER A 82 9.52 -19.90 0.46
N ALA A 83 9.69 -19.18 1.59
CA ALA A 83 9.62 -19.77 2.93
C ALA A 83 8.24 -20.40 3.21
N ILE A 84 7.15 -19.71 2.83
CA ILE A 84 5.79 -20.25 2.95
C ILE A 84 5.65 -21.53 2.10
N PHE A 85 6.10 -21.50 0.85
CA PHE A 85 6.04 -22.67 -0.03
C PHE A 85 6.81 -23.86 0.53
N GLU A 86 8.03 -23.64 1.02
CA GLU A 86 8.87 -24.69 1.62
C GLU A 86 8.21 -25.29 2.87
N GLN A 87 7.72 -24.45 3.78
CA GLN A 87 7.07 -24.91 5.01
C GLN A 87 5.79 -25.69 4.71
N LYS A 88 5.01 -25.28 3.74
CA LYS A 88 3.84 -26.04 3.27
C LYS A 88 4.24 -27.43 2.76
N THR A 89 5.28 -27.48 1.94
CA THR A 89 5.74 -28.72 1.30
C THR A 89 6.36 -29.69 2.32
N GLN A 90 7.16 -29.18 3.25
CA GLN A 90 7.90 -30.01 4.20
C GLN A 90 7.06 -30.44 5.40
N ASN A 91 6.17 -29.56 5.88
CA ASN A 91 5.43 -29.76 7.14
C ASN A 91 3.94 -29.96 6.96
N GLY A 92 3.43 -29.92 5.71
CA GLY A 92 2.01 -30.11 5.41
C GLY A 92 1.11 -29.00 5.93
N TYR A 93 1.64 -27.79 6.11
CA TYR A 93 0.84 -26.64 6.51
C TYR A 93 -0.08 -26.14 5.38
N GLU A 94 -1.21 -25.56 5.75
CA GLU A 94 -2.13 -24.88 4.84
C GLU A 94 -1.81 -23.37 4.81
N ASN A 95 -2.31 -22.61 3.81
CA ASN A 95 -2.05 -21.16 3.72
C ASN A 95 -2.56 -20.42 4.95
N LYS A 96 -3.69 -20.82 5.51
CA LYS A 96 -4.29 -20.23 6.73
C LYS A 96 -3.42 -20.35 7.98
N ASP A 97 -2.43 -21.24 7.98
CA ASP A 97 -1.51 -21.43 9.10
C ASP A 97 -0.42 -20.35 9.16
N PHE A 98 -0.36 -19.48 8.14
CA PHE A 98 0.65 -18.43 8.01
C PHE A 98 0.07 -17.03 8.19
N ALA A 99 0.85 -16.16 8.83
CA ALA A 99 0.61 -14.73 8.85
C ALA A 99 1.89 -13.96 8.55
N VAL A 100 1.79 -12.97 7.67
CA VAL A 100 2.85 -11.99 7.41
C VAL A 100 2.48 -10.69 8.08
N LEU A 101 3.32 -10.24 9.01
CA LEU A 101 3.08 -9.05 9.82
C LEU A 101 4.07 -7.96 9.44
N TYR A 102 3.56 -6.78 9.15
CA TYR A 102 4.38 -5.61 8.78
C TYR A 102 4.06 -4.38 9.63
N ARG A 103 4.95 -3.39 9.66
CA ARG A 103 4.80 -2.18 10.48
C ARG A 103 3.87 -1.16 9.82
N THR A 104 4.03 -0.92 8.52
CA THR A 104 3.26 0.04 7.73
C THR A 104 2.59 -0.64 6.55
N ASN A 105 1.48 -0.07 6.08
CA ASN A 105 0.74 -0.64 4.96
C ASN A 105 1.55 -0.62 3.65
N SER A 106 2.46 0.33 3.47
CA SER A 106 3.32 0.42 2.28
C SER A 106 4.13 -0.86 2.05
N GLN A 107 4.62 -1.47 3.12
CA GLN A 107 5.42 -2.72 3.06
C GLN A 107 4.67 -3.92 2.47
N SER A 108 3.32 -3.86 2.38
CA SER A 108 2.56 -5.01 1.84
C SER A 108 2.77 -5.22 0.33
N ARG A 109 3.17 -4.20 -0.44
CA ARG A 109 3.26 -4.27 -1.91
C ARG A 109 4.13 -5.42 -2.40
N ALA A 110 5.40 -5.43 -2.02
CA ALA A 110 6.35 -6.45 -2.49
C ALA A 110 5.95 -7.86 -2.06
N ILE A 111 5.37 -7.98 -0.86
CA ILE A 111 4.85 -9.26 -0.34
C ILE A 111 3.64 -9.71 -1.16
N GLU A 112 2.67 -8.82 -1.42
CA GLU A 112 1.49 -9.11 -2.25
C GLU A 112 1.91 -9.58 -3.65
N GLU A 113 2.82 -8.86 -4.30
CA GLU A 113 3.33 -9.20 -5.63
C GLU A 113 4.06 -10.54 -5.65
N ALA A 114 4.88 -10.84 -4.65
CA ALA A 114 5.61 -12.09 -4.56
C ALA A 114 4.67 -13.29 -4.32
N LEU A 115 3.66 -13.15 -3.46
CA LEU A 115 2.66 -14.18 -3.21
C LEU A 115 1.83 -14.45 -4.48
N ARG A 116 1.41 -13.41 -5.22
CA ARG A 116 0.72 -13.55 -6.49
C ARG A 116 1.57 -14.28 -7.53
N LYS A 117 2.81 -13.84 -7.75
CA LYS A 117 3.76 -14.48 -8.68
C LYS A 117 3.99 -15.96 -8.35
N SER A 118 3.86 -16.32 -7.07
CA SER A 118 4.01 -17.71 -6.58
C SER A 118 2.68 -18.49 -6.54
N GLY A 119 1.55 -17.89 -6.94
CA GLY A 119 0.23 -18.52 -6.89
C GLY A 119 -0.25 -18.84 -5.47
N ILE A 120 0.23 -18.10 -4.46
CA ILE A 120 -0.13 -18.29 -3.06
C ILE A 120 -1.29 -17.34 -2.73
N PRO A 121 -2.51 -17.84 -2.44
CA PRO A 121 -3.64 -17.00 -2.07
C PRO A 121 -3.40 -16.31 -0.72
N TYR A 122 -3.76 -15.03 -0.66
CA TYR A 122 -3.62 -14.24 0.56
C TYR A 122 -4.80 -13.31 0.79
N LYS A 123 -4.96 -12.85 2.02
CA LYS A 123 -5.99 -11.86 2.40
C LYS A 123 -5.41 -10.78 3.29
N ILE A 124 -5.69 -9.52 2.94
CA ILE A 124 -5.29 -8.37 3.73
C ILE A 124 -6.37 -8.03 4.74
N TYR A 125 -5.98 -7.87 5.99
CA TYR A 125 -6.89 -7.50 7.07
C TYR A 125 -6.61 -6.08 7.57
N GLY A 126 -7.67 -5.29 7.66
CA GLY A 126 -7.58 -3.92 8.14
C GLY A 126 -7.10 -2.90 7.10
N GLY A 127 -7.15 -3.27 5.82
CA GLY A 127 -6.77 -2.39 4.71
C GLY A 127 -7.23 -2.92 3.36
N LEU A 128 -6.94 -2.14 2.32
CA LEU A 128 -7.12 -2.53 0.93
C LEU A 128 -5.80 -3.09 0.37
N SER A 129 -5.88 -3.95 -0.63
CA SER A 129 -4.75 -4.33 -1.47
C SER A 129 -4.03 -3.09 -1.98
N PHE A 130 -2.72 -3.16 -2.17
CA PHE A 130 -1.90 -1.99 -2.50
C PHE A 130 -2.45 -1.20 -3.69
N TYR A 131 -2.72 -1.88 -4.79
CA TYR A 131 -3.23 -1.24 -6.02
C TYR A 131 -4.69 -0.80 -5.94
N GLN A 132 -5.43 -1.18 -4.90
CA GLN A 132 -6.80 -0.75 -4.65
C GLN A 132 -6.90 0.53 -3.82
N ARG A 133 -5.79 0.98 -3.19
CA ARG A 133 -5.75 2.21 -2.39
C ARG A 133 -6.04 3.44 -3.24
N LYS A 134 -6.74 4.40 -2.65
CA LYS A 134 -7.20 5.61 -3.36
C LYS A 134 -6.04 6.36 -4.00
N GLU A 135 -5.01 6.69 -3.24
CA GLU A 135 -3.84 7.46 -3.67
C GLU A 135 -3.04 6.75 -4.78
N ILE A 136 -3.00 5.41 -4.75
CA ILE A 136 -2.38 4.60 -5.79
C ILE A 136 -3.21 4.65 -7.07
N LYS A 137 -4.53 4.45 -6.95
CA LYS A 137 -5.45 4.59 -8.10
C LYS A 137 -5.40 6.00 -8.70
N ASP A 138 -5.22 7.02 -7.88
CA ASP A 138 -5.12 8.41 -8.32
C ASP A 138 -3.86 8.64 -9.15
N LEU A 139 -2.69 8.19 -8.69
CA LEU A 139 -1.46 8.27 -9.48
C LEU A 139 -1.53 7.39 -10.73
N MET A 140 -1.99 6.14 -10.60
CA MET A 140 -2.14 5.24 -11.75
C MET A 140 -3.05 5.82 -12.84
N ALA A 141 -4.12 6.53 -12.47
CA ALA A 141 -4.98 7.21 -13.43
C ALA A 141 -4.25 8.34 -14.18
N TYR A 142 -3.40 9.10 -13.49
CA TYR A 142 -2.52 10.07 -14.16
C TYR A 142 -1.57 9.41 -15.16
N LEU A 143 -0.94 8.31 -14.77
CA LEU A 143 0.00 7.57 -15.60
C LEU A 143 -0.69 6.97 -16.84
N ARG A 144 -1.88 6.35 -16.66
CA ARG A 144 -2.68 5.80 -17.76
C ARG A 144 -3.13 6.89 -18.72
N PHE A 145 -3.63 8.01 -18.20
CA PHE A 145 -4.09 9.12 -19.03
C PHE A 145 -2.98 9.80 -19.79
N ALA A 146 -1.77 9.85 -19.25
CA ALA A 146 -0.59 10.38 -19.95
C ALA A 146 -0.21 9.52 -21.18
N ILE A 147 -0.44 8.20 -21.12
CA ILE A 147 -0.21 7.26 -22.23
C ILE A 147 -1.41 7.26 -23.20
N ASN A 148 -2.62 7.18 -22.68
CA ASN A 148 -3.85 7.09 -23.45
C ASN A 148 -4.86 8.16 -23.00
N THR A 149 -4.91 9.25 -23.75
CA THR A 149 -5.83 10.37 -23.48
C THR A 149 -7.30 10.06 -23.83
N ASN A 150 -7.60 8.89 -24.36
CA ASN A 150 -8.98 8.40 -24.57
C ASN A 150 -9.50 7.58 -23.39
N ASP A 151 -8.70 7.38 -22.33
CA ASP A 151 -9.14 6.73 -21.09
C ASP A 151 -10.05 7.67 -20.28
N GLU A 152 -11.34 7.59 -20.55
CA GLU A 152 -12.37 8.40 -19.89
C GLU A 152 -12.40 8.16 -18.38
N GLN A 153 -12.19 6.92 -17.92
CA GLN A 153 -12.22 6.58 -16.50
C GLN A 153 -11.09 7.30 -15.76
N SER A 154 -9.89 7.25 -16.32
CA SER A 154 -8.73 7.98 -15.78
C SER A 154 -8.95 9.49 -15.83
N PHE A 155 -9.47 10.03 -16.93
CA PHE A 155 -9.82 11.43 -17.07
C PHE A 155 -10.76 11.91 -15.95
N ARG A 156 -11.89 11.25 -15.78
CA ARG A 156 -12.91 11.58 -14.76
C ARG A 156 -12.30 11.59 -13.36
N ARG A 157 -11.33 10.73 -13.12
CA ARG A 157 -10.68 10.62 -11.83
C ARG A 157 -9.72 11.77 -11.54
N ILE A 158 -8.95 12.23 -12.54
CA ILE A 158 -7.83 13.16 -12.33
C ILE A 158 -8.09 14.61 -12.71
N ILE A 159 -9.11 14.89 -13.54
CA ILE A 159 -9.34 16.24 -14.07
C ILE A 159 -9.47 17.32 -12.97
N ASN A 160 -10.05 16.96 -11.83
CA ASN A 160 -10.21 17.85 -10.68
C ASN A 160 -9.45 17.36 -9.42
N LEU A 161 -8.39 16.61 -9.60
CA LEU A 161 -7.51 16.13 -8.54
C LEU A 161 -6.05 16.49 -8.88
N PRO A 162 -5.35 17.34 -8.12
CA PRO A 162 -5.85 18.27 -7.09
C PRO A 162 -6.98 19.17 -7.59
N LYS A 163 -7.72 19.80 -6.67
CA LYS A 163 -8.87 20.66 -7.01
C LYS A 163 -8.48 21.78 -7.99
N ARG A 164 -9.11 21.79 -9.19
CA ARG A 164 -8.91 22.80 -10.25
C ARG A 164 -10.14 23.66 -10.50
N GLY A 165 -11.23 23.45 -9.72
CA GLY A 165 -12.49 24.17 -9.92
C GLY A 165 -13.33 23.63 -11.08
N ILE A 166 -13.05 22.40 -11.54
CA ILE A 166 -13.82 21.72 -12.59
C ILE A 166 -14.82 20.79 -11.91
N GLY A 167 -16.09 21.16 -11.91
CA GLY A 167 -17.16 20.39 -11.28
C GLY A 167 -17.66 19.23 -12.14
N ALA A 168 -18.35 18.26 -11.52
CA ALA A 168 -18.90 17.08 -12.18
C ALA A 168 -19.80 17.43 -13.40
N THR A 169 -20.63 18.46 -13.30
CA THR A 169 -21.48 18.91 -14.43
C THR A 169 -20.64 19.32 -15.64
N SER A 170 -19.47 19.97 -15.42
CA SER A 170 -18.59 20.35 -16.53
C SER A 170 -17.91 19.14 -17.15
N VAL A 171 -17.54 18.15 -16.34
CA VAL A 171 -16.98 16.89 -16.81
C VAL A 171 -18.00 16.15 -17.69
N GLU A 172 -19.26 16.03 -17.23
CA GLU A 172 -20.32 15.41 -18.03
C GLU A 172 -20.53 16.11 -19.37
N LYS A 173 -20.55 17.45 -19.38
CA LYS A 173 -20.70 18.21 -20.64
C LYS A 173 -19.56 17.92 -21.63
N MET A 174 -18.34 17.78 -21.17
CA MET A 174 -17.20 17.43 -22.04
C MET A 174 -17.33 16.01 -22.62
N VAL A 175 -17.75 15.05 -21.80
CA VAL A 175 -17.96 13.67 -22.26
C VAL A 175 -19.14 13.59 -23.23
N VAL A 176 -20.27 14.26 -22.93
CA VAL A 176 -21.42 14.31 -23.83
C VAL A 176 -21.04 14.98 -25.15
N ALA A 177 -20.28 16.08 -25.13
CA ALA A 177 -19.81 16.73 -26.36
C ALA A 177 -18.95 15.79 -27.21
N ALA A 178 -18.06 14.99 -26.61
CA ALA A 178 -17.28 13.99 -27.35
C ALA A 178 -18.17 12.97 -28.03
N PHE A 179 -19.20 12.49 -27.34
CA PHE A 179 -20.16 11.54 -27.87
C PHE A 179 -21.04 12.15 -28.97
N GLU A 180 -21.61 13.34 -28.74
CA GLU A 180 -22.53 14.01 -29.69
C GLU A 180 -21.86 14.41 -31.01
N HIS A 181 -20.57 14.75 -30.94
CA HIS A 181 -19.78 15.15 -32.11
C HIS A 181 -18.98 14.01 -32.74
N ASP A 182 -19.05 12.80 -32.15
CA ASP A 182 -18.29 11.60 -32.58
C ASP A 182 -16.77 11.88 -32.71
N ILE A 183 -16.22 12.59 -31.71
CA ILE A 183 -14.80 12.94 -31.62
C ILE A 183 -14.17 12.42 -30.33
N PRO A 184 -12.84 12.18 -30.33
CA PRO A 184 -12.13 11.80 -29.11
C PRO A 184 -12.28 12.84 -28.00
N LEU A 185 -12.42 12.39 -26.74
CA LEU A 185 -12.48 13.28 -25.58
C LEU A 185 -11.32 14.26 -25.54
N TRP A 186 -10.13 13.82 -25.90
CA TRP A 186 -8.94 14.68 -25.96
C TRP A 186 -9.08 15.85 -26.94
N GLU A 187 -9.79 15.64 -28.04
CA GLU A 187 -10.09 16.71 -28.99
C GLU A 187 -11.04 17.76 -28.40
N VAL A 188 -12.05 17.32 -27.67
CA VAL A 188 -12.93 18.24 -26.91
C VAL A 188 -12.11 19.08 -25.91
N LEU A 189 -11.20 18.44 -25.16
CA LEU A 189 -10.37 19.13 -24.17
C LEU A 189 -9.41 20.13 -24.83
N THR A 190 -8.81 19.79 -25.95
CA THR A 190 -7.89 20.70 -26.67
C THR A 190 -8.60 21.87 -27.32
N ASN A 191 -9.87 21.70 -27.67
CA ASN A 191 -10.74 22.74 -28.29
C ASN A 191 -11.83 23.21 -27.33
N ILE A 192 -11.55 23.23 -26.02
CA ILE A 192 -12.55 23.42 -24.96
C ILE A 192 -13.36 24.71 -25.11
N ASP A 193 -12.79 25.76 -25.65
CA ASP A 193 -13.48 27.06 -25.85
C ASP A 193 -14.70 26.97 -26.77
N SER A 194 -14.73 25.98 -27.67
CA SER A 194 -15.88 25.70 -28.55
C SER A 194 -17.04 24.98 -27.82
N PHE A 195 -16.76 24.34 -26.70
CA PHE A 195 -17.73 23.51 -25.96
C PHE A 195 -18.15 24.14 -24.61
N LEU A 196 -17.20 24.69 -23.87
CA LEU A 196 -17.40 25.23 -22.52
C LEU A 196 -16.62 26.53 -22.33
N PRO A 197 -17.22 27.71 -22.65
CA PRO A 197 -16.53 28.99 -22.48
C PRO A 197 -16.39 29.38 -21.00
N GLY A 198 -15.46 30.30 -20.72
CA GLY A 198 -15.30 30.96 -19.44
C GLY A 198 -14.26 30.33 -18.51
N ARG A 199 -14.47 30.45 -17.19
CA ARG A 199 -13.47 30.08 -16.18
C ARG A 199 -13.07 28.58 -16.23
N VAL A 200 -14.01 27.72 -16.56
CA VAL A 200 -13.76 26.28 -16.66
C VAL A 200 -12.83 25.98 -17.84
N ALA A 201 -13.02 26.67 -18.97
CA ALA A 201 -12.12 26.50 -20.12
C ALA A 201 -10.65 26.82 -19.80
N ASN A 202 -10.40 27.85 -18.98
CA ASN A 202 -9.03 28.15 -18.54
C ASN A 202 -8.42 26.99 -17.75
N ALA A 203 -9.15 26.46 -16.78
CA ALA A 203 -8.68 25.33 -15.97
C ALA A 203 -8.46 24.06 -16.81
N VAL A 204 -9.28 23.83 -17.83
CA VAL A 204 -9.12 22.71 -18.77
C VAL A 204 -7.89 22.92 -19.66
N ARG A 205 -7.64 24.14 -20.17
CA ARG A 205 -6.41 24.44 -20.96
C ARG A 205 -5.14 24.23 -20.14
N ASP A 206 -5.14 24.66 -18.86
CA ASP A 206 -4.03 24.41 -17.95
C ASP A 206 -3.80 22.91 -17.75
N PHE A 207 -4.88 22.15 -17.60
CA PHE A 207 -4.82 20.68 -17.50
C PHE A 207 -4.31 20.04 -18.80
N VAL A 208 -4.77 20.49 -19.97
CA VAL A 208 -4.29 20.00 -21.26
C VAL A 208 -2.79 20.28 -21.43
N THR A 209 -2.33 21.47 -21.05
CA THR A 209 -0.91 21.83 -21.09
C THR A 209 -0.08 20.93 -20.17
N LEU A 210 -0.60 20.65 -18.97
CA LEU A 210 0.01 19.72 -18.03
C LEU A 210 0.14 18.31 -18.62
N VAL A 211 -0.95 17.76 -19.19
CA VAL A 211 -0.94 16.42 -19.80
C VAL A 211 0.01 16.35 -21.00
N LYS A 212 0.06 17.37 -21.83
CA LYS A 212 1.04 17.44 -22.95
C LYS A 212 2.48 17.36 -22.43
N SER A 213 2.80 18.00 -21.31
CA SER A 213 4.12 17.87 -20.69
C SER A 213 4.40 16.43 -20.23
N PHE A 214 3.39 15.73 -19.70
CA PHE A 214 3.52 14.32 -19.33
C PHE A 214 3.82 13.42 -20.52
N GLN A 215 3.12 13.63 -21.64
CA GLN A 215 3.33 12.87 -22.88
C GLN A 215 4.77 12.98 -23.40
N ILE A 216 5.39 14.16 -23.28
CA ILE A 216 6.81 14.37 -23.65
C ILE A 216 7.72 13.51 -22.78
N TYR A 217 7.46 13.45 -21.45
CA TYR A 217 8.24 12.63 -20.55
C TYR A 217 8.02 11.12 -20.80
N VAL A 218 6.79 10.71 -20.97
CA VAL A 218 6.43 9.31 -21.26
C VAL A 218 7.10 8.81 -22.55
N SER A 219 7.24 9.67 -23.59
CA SER A 219 7.85 9.29 -24.85
C SER A 219 9.38 9.26 -24.83
N SER A 220 10.03 9.92 -23.85
CA SER A 220 11.48 10.14 -23.85
C SER A 220 12.22 9.59 -22.63
N LYS A 221 11.48 9.17 -21.59
CA LYS A 221 12.03 8.77 -20.31
C LYS A 221 11.53 7.37 -19.91
N ASP A 222 12.25 6.74 -18.99
CA ASP A 222 11.84 5.48 -18.41
C ASP A 222 10.61 5.62 -17.47
N ALA A 223 10.08 4.48 -17.01
CA ALA A 223 8.90 4.43 -16.17
C ALA A 223 9.05 5.25 -14.88
N TYR A 224 10.20 5.17 -14.22
CA TYR A 224 10.44 5.89 -12.98
C TYR A 224 10.55 7.40 -13.19
N GLU A 225 11.37 7.84 -14.15
CA GLU A 225 11.55 9.27 -14.44
C GLU A 225 10.22 9.92 -14.85
N ALA A 226 9.46 9.26 -15.75
CA ALA A 226 8.16 9.72 -16.19
C ALA A 226 7.14 9.79 -15.03
N ALA A 227 7.02 8.74 -14.25
CA ALA A 227 6.07 8.69 -13.12
C ALA A 227 6.42 9.71 -12.03
N ASN A 228 7.70 9.86 -11.69
CA ASN A 228 8.16 10.83 -10.70
C ASN A 228 7.89 12.27 -11.15
N HIS A 229 8.11 12.56 -12.44
CA HIS A 229 7.74 13.85 -13.02
C HIS A 229 6.23 14.10 -12.92
N ILE A 230 5.42 13.14 -13.34
CA ILE A 230 3.95 13.23 -13.30
C ILE A 230 3.47 13.44 -11.87
N ALA A 231 3.93 12.62 -10.90
CA ALA A 231 3.52 12.71 -9.50
C ALA A 231 3.84 14.08 -8.87
N LYS A 232 5.00 14.66 -9.20
CA LYS A 232 5.40 15.99 -8.71
C LYS A 232 4.63 17.12 -9.39
N THR A 233 4.57 17.11 -10.73
CA THR A 233 4.06 18.22 -11.53
C THR A 233 2.53 18.28 -11.52
N SER A 234 1.85 17.14 -11.35
CA SER A 234 0.39 17.10 -11.15
C SER A 234 -0.08 17.82 -9.89
N GLY A 235 0.81 17.98 -8.89
CA GLY A 235 0.52 18.50 -7.56
C GLY A 235 0.04 17.44 -6.57
N LEU A 236 -0.12 16.18 -6.98
CA LEU A 236 -0.59 15.08 -6.13
C LEU A 236 0.33 14.86 -4.92
N LEU A 237 1.65 14.76 -5.16
CA LEU A 237 2.62 14.58 -4.07
C LEU A 237 2.60 15.74 -3.08
N LYS A 238 2.40 16.97 -3.55
CA LYS A 238 2.32 18.14 -2.68
C LYS A 238 1.08 18.07 -1.80
N GLU A 239 -0.09 17.76 -2.37
CA GLU A 239 -1.33 17.63 -1.62
C GLU A 239 -1.22 16.56 -0.51
N LEU A 240 -0.62 15.41 -0.82
CA LEU A 240 -0.41 14.35 0.16
C LEU A 240 0.63 14.73 1.23
N TYR A 241 1.69 15.42 0.85
CA TYR A 241 2.74 15.88 1.79
C TYR A 241 2.23 16.96 2.76
N ASP A 242 1.30 17.81 2.32
CA ASP A 242 0.72 18.88 3.13
C ASP A 242 -0.28 18.35 4.16
N ASP A 243 -0.84 17.15 3.96
CA ASP A 243 -1.66 16.44 4.96
C ASP A 243 -0.78 15.81 6.05
N LYS A 244 -0.66 16.52 7.19
CA LYS A 244 0.17 16.08 8.33
C LYS A 244 -0.52 15.06 9.25
N THR A 245 -1.69 14.59 8.90
CA THR A 245 -2.35 13.50 9.63
C THR A 245 -1.58 12.19 9.45
N VAL A 246 -1.75 11.25 10.39
CA VAL A 246 -1.17 9.90 10.26
C VAL A 246 -1.63 9.22 8.97
N GLU A 247 -2.89 9.46 8.58
CA GLU A 247 -3.46 8.93 7.34
C GLU A 247 -2.83 9.58 6.10
N GLY A 248 -2.62 10.90 6.11
CA GLY A 248 -1.94 11.63 5.03
C GLY A 248 -0.50 11.16 4.83
N LEU A 249 0.24 10.98 5.93
CA LEU A 249 1.60 10.43 5.88
C LEU A 249 1.63 9.02 5.28
N ASN A 250 0.71 8.14 5.69
CA ASN A 250 0.61 6.79 5.13
C ASN A 250 0.30 6.81 3.62
N ARG A 251 -0.58 7.71 3.17
CA ARG A 251 -0.88 7.87 1.73
C ARG A 251 0.34 8.36 0.96
N TYR A 252 1.08 9.30 1.51
CA TYR A 252 2.32 9.77 0.91
C TYR A 252 3.34 8.63 0.78
N GLU A 253 3.56 7.86 1.86
CA GLU A 253 4.44 6.68 1.86
C GLU A 253 4.01 5.64 0.81
N ASN A 254 2.71 5.39 0.65
CA ASN A 254 2.19 4.48 -0.38
C ASN A 254 2.56 4.95 -1.80
N VAL A 255 2.46 6.25 -2.07
CA VAL A 255 2.85 6.80 -3.39
C VAL A 255 4.37 6.71 -3.60
N GLN A 256 5.18 6.96 -2.55
CA GLN A 256 6.62 6.78 -2.63
C GLN A 256 6.98 5.31 -2.91
N GLU A 257 6.27 4.37 -2.29
CA GLU A 257 6.47 2.94 -2.51
C GLU A 257 6.15 2.53 -3.97
N LEU A 258 5.10 3.08 -4.58
CA LEU A 258 4.83 2.86 -6.01
C LEU A 258 5.95 3.41 -6.89
N LEU A 259 6.50 4.58 -6.56
CA LEU A 259 7.63 5.14 -7.30
C LEU A 259 8.90 4.29 -7.11
N ASN A 260 9.14 3.74 -5.92
CA ASN A 260 10.23 2.80 -5.67
C ASN A 260 10.09 1.53 -6.49
N ALA A 261 8.86 0.97 -6.59
CA ALA A 261 8.59 -0.18 -7.44
C ALA A 261 8.94 0.08 -8.91
N MET A 262 8.60 1.26 -9.43
CA MET A 262 8.97 1.66 -10.80
C MET A 262 10.47 1.80 -10.97
N LYS A 263 11.17 2.30 -9.94
CA LYS A 263 12.63 2.40 -9.95
C LYS A 263 13.28 1.02 -10.00
N GLU A 264 12.84 0.09 -9.15
CA GLU A 264 13.32 -1.30 -9.18
C GLU A 264 13.03 -1.99 -10.51
N PHE A 265 11.84 -1.75 -11.10
CA PHE A 265 11.49 -2.26 -12.43
C PHE A 265 12.49 -1.79 -13.49
N VAL A 266 12.83 -0.51 -13.49
CA VAL A 266 13.81 0.08 -14.44
C VAL A 266 15.23 -0.43 -14.19
N GLU A 267 15.62 -0.65 -12.93
CA GLU A 267 16.95 -1.14 -12.55
C GLU A 267 17.11 -2.65 -12.75
N THR A 268 16.01 -3.39 -12.93
CA THR A 268 16.04 -4.86 -13.14
C THR A 268 16.67 -5.18 -14.51
N PRO A 269 17.79 -5.94 -14.57
CA PRO A 269 18.51 -6.19 -15.81
C PRO A 269 17.74 -7.01 -16.85
N GLU A 270 16.83 -7.89 -16.39
CA GLU A 270 16.03 -8.77 -17.22
C GLU A 270 14.87 -8.05 -17.92
N VAL A 271 14.55 -6.82 -17.53
CA VAL A 271 13.52 -6.01 -18.15
C VAL A 271 14.10 -5.26 -19.32
N GLU A 272 13.72 -5.67 -20.53
CA GLU A 272 14.17 -5.03 -21.79
C GLU A 272 13.45 -3.70 -22.04
N ASP A 273 12.11 -3.71 -21.93
CA ASP A 273 11.29 -2.50 -22.09
C ASP A 273 11.05 -1.82 -20.75
N LYS A 274 11.76 -0.73 -20.51
CA LYS A 274 11.71 0.08 -19.29
C LYS A 274 10.70 1.22 -19.37
N SER A 275 9.81 1.18 -20.36
CA SER A 275 8.78 2.22 -20.55
C SER A 275 7.72 2.19 -19.47
N LEU A 276 7.06 3.33 -19.28
CA LEU A 276 5.90 3.42 -18.39
C LEU A 276 4.75 2.50 -18.85
N ALA A 277 4.60 2.29 -20.15
CA ALA A 277 3.58 1.39 -20.69
C ALA A 277 3.82 -0.07 -20.28
N ALA A 278 5.07 -0.55 -20.36
CA ALA A 278 5.46 -1.89 -19.93
C ALA A 278 5.20 -2.10 -18.44
N PHE A 279 5.56 -1.14 -17.58
CA PHE A 279 5.25 -1.21 -16.15
C PHE A 279 3.74 -1.32 -15.89
N LEU A 280 2.93 -0.47 -16.54
CA LEU A 280 1.47 -0.50 -16.35
C LEU A 280 0.86 -1.81 -16.84
N GLN A 281 1.43 -2.43 -17.86
CA GLN A 281 1.01 -3.75 -18.35
C GLN A 281 1.35 -4.85 -17.34
N GLU A 282 2.54 -4.83 -16.74
CA GLU A 282 2.91 -5.78 -15.67
C GLU A 282 1.94 -5.66 -14.49
N VAL A 283 1.66 -4.44 -14.03
CA VAL A 283 0.70 -4.19 -12.93
C VAL A 283 -0.71 -4.70 -13.29
N ALA A 284 -1.17 -4.49 -14.53
CA ALA A 284 -2.50 -4.96 -14.96
C ALA A 284 -2.57 -6.49 -14.87
N LEU A 285 -1.57 -7.21 -15.38
CA LEU A 285 -1.49 -8.67 -15.30
C LEU A 285 -1.48 -9.18 -13.85
N LEU A 286 -0.82 -8.46 -12.95
CA LEU A 286 -0.77 -8.83 -11.53
C LEU A 286 -2.13 -8.61 -10.83
N THR A 287 -2.88 -7.57 -11.20
CA THR A 287 -4.14 -7.22 -10.53
C THR A 287 -5.36 -7.99 -11.04
N ASP A 288 -5.31 -8.53 -12.25
CA ASP A 288 -6.40 -9.36 -12.82
C ASP A 288 -6.53 -10.73 -12.13
N GLN A 289 -5.54 -11.15 -11.35
CA GLN A 289 -5.55 -12.41 -10.59
C GLN A 289 -6.30 -12.31 -9.25
N ASP A 290 -6.75 -11.14 -8.84
CA ASP A 290 -7.50 -10.91 -7.58
C ASP A 290 -8.97 -11.39 -7.64
N ASN A 291 -9.27 -12.49 -8.35
CA ASN A 291 -10.58 -13.14 -8.30
C ASN A 291 -10.69 -13.97 -7.03
N ASP A 292 -11.06 -13.32 -5.94
CA ASP A 292 -11.40 -13.99 -4.67
C ASP A 292 -12.60 -14.93 -4.88
N ASP A 293 -12.38 -16.24 -4.79
CA ASP A 293 -13.46 -17.18 -4.56
C ASP A 293 -13.95 -17.00 -3.12
N PRO A 294 -15.20 -16.52 -2.89
CA PRO A 294 -15.71 -16.28 -1.55
C PRO A 294 -15.78 -17.54 -0.68
N THR A 295 -15.66 -18.72 -1.29
CA THR A 295 -15.75 -20.03 -0.63
C THR A 295 -14.40 -20.59 -0.18
N ASP A 296 -13.29 -20.08 -0.72
CA ASP A 296 -11.95 -20.48 -0.31
C ASP A 296 -11.54 -19.74 0.97
N ASN A 297 -11.31 -20.52 2.04
CA ASN A 297 -10.86 -20.03 3.34
C ASN A 297 -9.37 -20.34 3.60
N ASP A 298 -8.64 -20.90 2.62
CA ASP A 298 -7.23 -21.24 2.76
C ASP A 298 -6.33 -20.14 2.14
N PHE A 299 -6.07 -19.08 2.89
CA PHE A 299 -5.23 -17.96 2.46
C PHE A 299 -4.24 -17.51 3.56
N VAL A 300 -3.08 -17.02 3.13
CA VAL A 300 -2.09 -16.39 4.00
C VAL A 300 -2.65 -15.05 4.53
N SER A 301 -2.55 -14.82 5.84
CA SER A 301 -3.01 -13.57 6.45
C SER A 301 -1.96 -12.48 6.38
N LEU A 302 -2.24 -11.38 5.69
CA LEU A 302 -1.41 -10.17 5.65
C LEU A 302 -1.99 -9.10 6.56
N LYS A 303 -1.20 -8.62 7.53
CA LYS A 303 -1.70 -7.67 8.56
C LYS A 303 -0.60 -6.74 9.03
N THR A 304 -1.01 -5.56 9.51
CA THR A 304 -0.10 -4.77 10.35
C THR A 304 0.05 -5.43 11.71
N ILE A 305 1.22 -5.26 12.35
CA ILE A 305 1.45 -5.71 13.74
C ILE A 305 0.33 -5.24 14.68
N HIS A 306 -0.20 -4.02 14.46
CA HIS A 306 -1.32 -3.49 15.26
C HIS A 306 -2.63 -4.25 15.07
N ALA A 307 -2.94 -4.66 13.83
CA ALA A 307 -4.15 -5.40 13.50
C ALA A 307 -4.07 -6.88 13.93
N SER A 308 -2.88 -7.40 14.20
CA SER A 308 -2.69 -8.78 14.66
C SER A 308 -2.87 -8.96 16.17
N LYS A 309 -3.02 -7.86 16.94
CA LYS A 309 -3.19 -7.96 18.39
C LYS A 309 -4.39 -8.82 18.77
N GLY A 310 -4.16 -9.85 19.58
CA GLY A 310 -5.18 -10.79 20.04
C GLY A 310 -5.42 -12.00 19.13
N LEU A 311 -4.72 -12.06 17.99
CA LEU A 311 -4.78 -13.19 17.06
C LEU A 311 -3.62 -14.16 17.31
N GLU A 312 -3.77 -15.38 16.77
CA GLU A 312 -2.80 -16.46 16.89
C GLU A 312 -2.60 -17.13 15.53
N PHE A 313 -1.34 -17.45 15.21
CA PHE A 313 -0.97 -18.12 13.97
C PHE A 313 0.10 -19.17 14.27
N LYS A 314 0.12 -20.26 13.52
CA LYS A 314 1.14 -21.29 13.68
C LYS A 314 2.50 -20.81 13.22
N ASN A 315 2.54 -20.06 12.12
CA ASN A 315 3.76 -19.52 11.50
C ASN A 315 3.60 -18.01 11.28
N VAL A 316 4.60 -17.22 11.66
CA VAL A 316 4.63 -15.75 11.53
C VAL A 316 5.99 -15.34 10.98
#